data_9b3648198a91e75ae1e481c6c0ff9a97
#
_entry.id   9b3648198a91e75ae1e481c6c0ff9a97
#
_cell.length_a   1.000
_cell.length_b   1.000
_cell.length_c   1.000
_cell.angle_alpha   90.00
_cell.angle_beta   90.00
_cell.angle_gamma   90.00
#
_symmetry.space_group_name_H-M   'P 1'
#
loop_
_entity.id
_entity.type
_entity.pdbx_description
1 polymer ?
#
loop_
_entity_poly.entity_id
_entity_poly.type
_entity_poly.pdbx_seq_one_letter_code
_entity_poly.pdbx_strand_id
1 'polypeptide(L)'
;MVKATGEELKEWLECSAGMFKQIDPTSDKPQSLLDWDGFRTYNYDVIDGVNYEFDLTQPPRYDGECKLINPNSHRVVNLTYQGKPVDPKAEFLIATNNYRAYGNKFPGTGDAHIVYASPDENRQILADYIKAESEKNGHVNPSADKNWRFAPIKGNDKLDVRFETSPSEQAA
;
A
#
# COMPACT_ATOMS: atom_id res chain seq x y z
N MET A 1 15.40 9.10 0.86
CA MET A 1 15.36 7.64 1.10
C MET A 1 15.29 7.37 2.61
N VAL A 2 14.52 6.39 2.99
CA VAL A 2 14.45 5.90 4.37
C VAL A 2 15.01 4.48 4.46
N LYS A 3 15.54 4.11 5.62
CA LYS A 3 15.96 2.75 5.94
C LYS A 3 14.92 2.16 6.89
N ALA A 4 14.30 1.07 6.48
CA ALA A 4 13.30 0.35 7.26
C ALA A 4 13.63 -1.13 7.34
N THR A 5 13.21 -1.78 8.41
CA THR A 5 13.27 -3.24 8.55
C THR A 5 12.17 -3.92 7.72
N GLY A 6 12.29 -5.21 7.46
CA GLY A 6 11.23 -5.99 6.80
C GLY A 6 9.93 -5.99 7.60
N GLU A 7 10.00 -5.93 8.93
CA GLU A 7 8.83 -5.77 9.79
C GLU A 7 8.16 -4.41 9.58
N GLU A 8 8.92 -3.32 9.61
CA GLU A 8 8.40 -1.97 9.38
C GLU A 8 7.82 -1.81 7.97
N LEU A 9 8.46 -2.39 6.95
CA LEU A 9 7.95 -2.42 5.60
C LEU A 9 6.58 -3.13 5.54
N LYS A 10 6.45 -4.28 6.21
CA LYS A 10 5.17 -4.98 6.31
C LYS A 10 4.11 -4.14 7.03
N GLU A 11 4.46 -3.54 8.16
CA GLU A 11 3.55 -2.71 8.94
C GLU A 11 3.12 -1.43 8.16
N TRP A 12 3.98 -0.87 7.32
CA TRP A 12 3.61 0.21 6.40
C TRP A 12 2.52 -0.24 5.42
N LEU A 13 2.69 -1.42 4.83
CA LEU A 13 1.67 -2.01 3.95
C LEU A 13 0.37 -2.35 4.69
N GLU A 14 0.46 -2.82 5.95
CA GLU A 14 -0.71 -3.08 6.80
C GLU A 14 -1.51 -1.79 7.08
N CYS A 15 -0.81 -0.66 7.26
CA CYS A 15 -1.48 0.63 7.39
C CYS A 15 -2.20 1.01 6.08
N SER A 16 -1.54 0.87 4.93
CA SER A 16 -2.15 1.11 3.62
C SER A 16 -3.36 0.21 3.36
N ALA A 17 -3.33 -1.04 3.85
CA ALA A 17 -4.46 -1.97 3.75
C ALA A 17 -5.73 -1.49 4.48
N GLY A 18 -5.62 -0.49 5.36
CA GLY A 18 -6.74 0.19 5.99
C GLY A 18 -7.66 0.91 5.01
N MET A 19 -7.21 1.18 3.77
CA MET A 19 -8.04 1.71 2.68
C MET A 19 -9.21 0.80 2.34
N PHE A 20 -9.10 -0.50 2.59
CA PHE A 20 -10.10 -1.49 2.21
C PHE A 20 -10.97 -1.90 3.39
N LYS A 21 -12.27 -2.04 3.16
CA LYS A 21 -13.19 -2.61 4.15
C LYS A 21 -12.92 -4.10 4.35
N GLN A 22 -13.30 -4.60 5.51
CA GLN A 22 -13.33 -6.04 5.74
C GLN A 22 -14.46 -6.65 4.91
N ILE A 23 -14.17 -7.75 4.22
CA ILE A 23 -15.14 -8.50 3.41
C ILE A 23 -15.58 -9.73 4.17
N ASP A 24 -16.89 -9.85 4.37
CA ASP A 24 -17.52 -11.06 4.90
C ASP A 24 -17.74 -12.07 3.75
N PRO A 25 -16.99 -13.18 3.72
CA PRO A 25 -17.11 -14.17 2.65
C PRO A 25 -18.42 -14.94 2.67
N THR A 26 -19.21 -14.82 3.72
CA THR A 26 -20.50 -15.52 3.87
C THR A 26 -21.70 -14.67 3.47
N SER A 27 -21.49 -13.37 3.29
CA SER A 27 -22.57 -12.42 2.94
C SER A 27 -23.04 -12.61 1.50
N ASP A 28 -24.34 -12.55 1.30
CA ASP A 28 -25.01 -12.49 -0.01
C ASP A 28 -25.42 -11.05 -0.39
N LYS A 29 -25.08 -10.06 0.44
CA LYS A 29 -25.35 -8.64 0.20
C LYS A 29 -24.15 -7.96 -0.46
N PRO A 30 -24.40 -6.92 -1.30
CA PRO A 30 -23.31 -6.10 -1.82
C PRO A 30 -22.45 -5.50 -0.71
N GLN A 31 -21.14 -5.55 -0.89
CA GLN A 31 -20.14 -5.01 0.04
C GLN A 31 -19.24 -4.01 -0.68
N SER A 32 -19.10 -2.80 -0.15
CA SER A 32 -18.14 -1.82 -0.65
C SER A 32 -16.70 -2.27 -0.36
N LEU A 33 -15.85 -2.16 -1.36
CA LEU A 33 -14.42 -2.47 -1.22
C LEU A 33 -13.67 -1.40 -0.44
N LEU A 34 -13.99 -0.11 -0.67
CA LEU A 34 -13.23 1.01 -0.15
C LEU A 34 -13.86 1.61 1.11
N ASP A 35 -13.02 1.99 2.07
CA ASP A 35 -13.41 2.71 3.27
C ASP A 35 -13.22 4.22 3.09
N TRP A 36 -14.13 4.84 2.34
CA TRP A 36 -14.09 6.27 2.02
C TRP A 36 -14.18 7.18 3.24
N ASP A 37 -14.87 6.76 4.29
CA ASP A 37 -15.11 7.56 5.48
C ASP A 37 -13.97 7.41 6.50
N GLY A 38 -13.44 6.19 6.63
CA GLY A 38 -12.42 5.84 7.63
C GLY A 38 -10.98 6.06 7.16
N PHE A 39 -10.72 6.11 5.85
CA PHE A 39 -9.36 6.18 5.32
C PHE A 39 -9.21 7.30 4.28
N ARG A 40 -8.18 8.13 4.43
CA ARG A 40 -7.86 9.17 3.44
C ARG A 40 -7.09 8.56 2.27
N THR A 41 -7.69 8.56 1.09
CA THR A 41 -7.16 7.89 -0.12
C THR A 41 -5.73 8.29 -0.49
N TYR A 42 -5.33 9.54 -0.22
CA TYR A 42 -3.96 9.99 -0.46
C TYR A 42 -2.92 9.37 0.49
N ASN A 43 -3.35 8.62 1.48
CA ASN A 43 -2.48 7.84 2.37
C ASN A 43 -2.30 6.39 1.92
N TYR A 44 -2.97 5.98 0.85
CA TYR A 44 -2.75 4.66 0.26
C TYR A 44 -1.44 4.62 -0.48
N ASP A 45 -0.50 3.84 0.02
CA ASP A 45 0.80 3.62 -0.59
C ASP A 45 0.92 2.19 -1.11
N VAL A 46 1.62 2.04 -2.23
CA VAL A 46 2.15 0.76 -2.71
C VAL A 46 3.67 0.80 -2.62
N ILE A 47 4.29 -0.35 -2.41
CA ILE A 47 5.75 -0.46 -2.36
C ILE A 47 6.18 -1.37 -3.50
N ASP A 48 6.86 -0.80 -4.49
CA ASP A 48 7.46 -1.53 -5.59
C ASP A 48 8.73 -2.24 -5.14
N GLY A 49 9.13 -3.30 -5.86
CA GLY A 49 10.28 -4.12 -5.54
C GLY A 49 9.99 -5.29 -4.61
N VAL A 50 8.83 -5.31 -3.95
CA VAL A 50 8.30 -6.45 -3.19
C VAL A 50 7.00 -6.95 -3.79
N ASN A 51 6.64 -8.23 -3.57
CA ASN A 51 5.34 -8.76 -3.97
C ASN A 51 4.56 -9.14 -2.73
N TYR A 52 3.26 -8.89 -2.74
CA TYR A 52 2.38 -9.16 -1.60
C TYR A 52 0.93 -9.32 -2.01
N GLU A 53 0.12 -9.82 -1.07
CA GLU A 53 -1.33 -9.91 -1.21
C GLU A 53 -2.00 -9.29 0.01
N PHE A 54 -3.21 -8.74 -0.19
CA PHE A 54 -4.07 -8.31 0.92
C PHE A 54 -5.20 -9.31 1.15
N ASP A 55 -5.25 -9.93 2.32
CA ASP A 55 -6.39 -10.74 2.79
C ASP A 55 -7.44 -9.83 3.43
N LEU A 56 -8.47 -9.49 2.68
CA LEU A 56 -9.54 -8.62 3.14
C LEU A 56 -10.59 -9.33 4.02
N THR A 57 -10.49 -10.62 4.22
CA THR A 57 -11.34 -11.32 5.20
C THR A 57 -10.96 -10.99 6.64
N GLN A 58 -9.72 -10.51 6.84
CA GLN A 58 -9.23 -10.07 8.14
C GLN A 58 -9.67 -8.64 8.44
N PRO A 59 -9.95 -8.30 9.71
CA PRO A 59 -10.19 -6.92 10.11
C PRO A 59 -8.95 -6.05 9.85
N PRO A 60 -9.11 -4.72 9.65
CA PRO A 60 -7.97 -3.82 9.48
C PRO A 60 -7.10 -3.83 10.74
N ARG A 61 -5.77 -3.94 10.56
CA ARG A 61 -4.81 -3.89 11.65
C ARG A 61 -4.67 -2.48 12.22
N TYR A 62 -4.72 -1.49 11.34
CA TYR A 62 -4.59 -0.07 11.64
C TYR A 62 -5.86 0.69 11.27
N ASP A 63 -6.12 1.80 11.96
CA ASP A 63 -7.14 2.77 11.56
C ASP A 63 -6.64 3.70 10.45
N GLY A 64 -7.48 4.63 9.99
CA GLY A 64 -7.15 5.59 8.93
C GLY A 64 -6.02 6.58 9.28
N GLU A 65 -5.63 6.65 10.55
CA GLU A 65 -4.51 7.45 11.03
C GLU A 65 -3.24 6.62 11.33
N CYS A 66 -3.20 5.37 10.86
CA CYS A 66 -2.13 4.41 11.15
C CYS A 66 -1.92 4.11 12.64
N LYS A 67 -2.96 4.22 13.44
CA LYS A 67 -2.93 3.78 14.85
C LYS A 67 -3.32 2.30 14.90
N LEU A 68 -2.51 1.50 15.58
CA LEU A 68 -2.75 0.07 15.77
C LEU A 68 -4.04 -0.18 16.57
N ILE A 69 -5.01 -0.85 15.96
CA ILE A 69 -6.32 -1.15 16.57
C ILE A 69 -6.54 -2.66 16.75
N ASN A 70 -6.00 -3.50 15.87
CA ASN A 70 -6.14 -4.95 15.94
C ASN A 70 -4.77 -5.64 15.86
N PRO A 71 -4.02 -5.76 16.97
CA PRO A 71 -2.64 -6.24 16.96
C PRO A 71 -2.47 -7.69 16.49
N ASN A 72 -3.51 -8.50 16.56
CA ASN A 72 -3.49 -9.90 16.13
C ASN A 72 -3.97 -10.10 14.69
N SER A 73 -4.42 -9.04 14.01
CA SER A 73 -4.85 -9.10 12.62
C SER A 73 -3.71 -8.80 11.68
N HIS A 74 -3.63 -9.53 10.58
CA HIS A 74 -2.68 -9.30 9.50
C HIS A 74 -3.36 -9.49 8.16
N ARG A 75 -3.39 -8.42 7.35
CA ARG A 75 -3.91 -8.42 5.99
C ARG A 75 -2.83 -8.65 4.95
N VAL A 76 -1.58 -8.23 5.25
CA VAL A 76 -0.44 -8.41 4.35
C VAL A 76 0.06 -9.84 4.46
N VAL A 77 -0.19 -10.62 3.41
CA VAL A 77 0.22 -12.03 3.31
C VAL A 77 1.12 -12.23 2.08
N ASN A 78 1.85 -13.33 2.08
CA ASN A 78 2.75 -13.70 0.98
C ASN A 78 3.74 -12.60 0.58
N LEU A 79 4.20 -11.80 1.57
CA LEU A 79 5.18 -10.74 1.34
C LEU A 79 6.54 -11.33 0.99
N THR A 80 7.02 -11.03 -0.22
CA THR A 80 8.28 -11.56 -0.75
C THR A 80 9.14 -10.46 -1.37
N TYR A 81 10.46 -10.65 -1.30
CA TYR A 81 11.46 -9.86 -2.00
C TYR A 81 12.35 -10.81 -2.81
N GLN A 82 12.51 -10.55 -4.11
CA GLN A 82 13.26 -11.41 -5.03
C GLN A 82 12.86 -12.91 -4.95
N GLY A 83 11.54 -13.15 -4.82
CA GLY A 83 10.95 -14.49 -4.76
C GLY A 83 11.14 -15.24 -3.42
N LYS A 84 11.67 -14.60 -2.38
CA LYS A 84 11.84 -15.19 -1.04
C LYS A 84 10.99 -14.43 -0.02
N PRO A 85 10.45 -15.10 1.01
CA PRO A 85 9.78 -14.40 2.12
C PRO A 85 10.67 -13.30 2.69
N VAL A 86 10.08 -12.14 2.97
CA VAL A 86 10.80 -11.04 3.61
C VAL A 86 11.16 -11.43 5.03
N ASP A 87 12.45 -11.35 5.35
CA ASP A 87 12.93 -11.48 6.74
C ASP A 87 12.54 -10.21 7.50
N PRO A 88 11.81 -10.29 8.62
CA PRO A 88 11.43 -9.13 9.43
C PRO A 88 12.61 -8.26 9.88
N LYS A 89 13.80 -8.85 10.00
CA LYS A 89 15.01 -8.16 10.45
C LYS A 89 15.88 -7.64 9.31
N ALA A 90 15.59 -8.01 8.06
CA ALA A 90 16.33 -7.50 6.91
C ALA A 90 16.15 -5.98 6.78
N GLU A 91 17.19 -5.26 6.40
CA GLU A 91 17.15 -3.82 6.16
C GLU A 91 16.88 -3.54 4.68
N PHE A 92 15.96 -2.60 4.43
CA PHE A 92 15.57 -2.13 3.10
C PHE A 92 15.82 -0.63 2.99
N LEU A 93 16.26 -0.19 1.82
CA LEU A 93 16.29 1.21 1.44
C LEU A 93 15.06 1.50 0.59
N ILE A 94 14.19 2.36 1.07
CA ILE A 94 12.93 2.72 0.41
C ILE A 94 13.06 4.16 -0.12
N ALA A 95 12.93 4.32 -1.44
CA ALA A 95 12.80 5.63 -2.05
C ALA A 95 11.36 6.11 -1.88
N THR A 96 11.20 7.31 -1.34
CA THR A 96 9.89 7.92 -1.14
C THR A 96 10.00 9.45 -1.21
N ASN A 97 8.88 10.16 -1.18
CA ASN A 97 8.88 11.62 -1.13
C ASN A 97 9.17 12.15 0.28
N ASN A 98 9.48 13.43 0.37
CA ASN A 98 9.75 14.10 1.64
C ASN A 98 8.55 14.07 2.60
N TYR A 99 7.34 14.19 2.08
CA TYR A 99 6.13 14.17 2.91
C TYR A 99 5.98 12.85 3.67
N ARG A 100 6.27 11.71 3.01
CA ARG A 100 6.29 10.40 3.67
C ARG A 100 7.47 10.25 4.61
N ALA A 101 8.66 10.59 4.12
CA ALA A 101 9.90 10.40 4.90
C ALA A 101 9.88 11.14 6.24
N TYR A 102 9.45 12.41 6.25
CA TYR A 102 9.40 13.24 7.45
C TYR A 102 8.11 13.14 8.26
N GLY A 103 7.05 12.56 7.68
CA GLY A 103 5.70 12.58 8.26
C GLY A 103 5.54 11.74 9.54
N ASN A 104 6.43 10.80 9.80
CA ASN A 104 6.41 9.90 10.97
C ASN A 104 5.04 9.22 11.22
N LYS A 105 4.23 9.10 10.18
CA LYS A 105 2.90 8.47 10.26
C LYS A 105 2.99 6.96 10.07
N PHE A 106 3.84 6.52 9.13
CA PHE A 106 3.99 5.12 8.79
C PHE A 106 5.18 4.50 9.51
N PRO A 107 5.12 3.22 9.90
CA PRO A 107 6.30 2.48 10.36
C PRO A 107 7.46 2.59 9.36
N GLY A 108 8.67 2.75 9.84
CA GLY A 108 9.86 2.94 8.99
C GLY A 108 10.01 4.35 8.40
N THR A 109 9.24 5.34 8.88
CA THR A 109 9.36 6.76 8.50
C THR A 109 9.74 7.65 9.70
N GLY A 110 9.99 8.92 9.44
CA GLY A 110 10.47 9.88 10.43
C GLY A 110 12.00 10.08 10.39
N ASP A 111 12.48 11.11 11.09
CA ASP A 111 13.88 11.57 11.02
C ASP A 111 14.91 10.46 11.29
N ALA A 112 14.63 9.55 12.22
CA ALA A 112 15.53 8.45 12.57
C ALA A 112 15.75 7.44 11.43
N HIS A 113 14.84 7.39 10.46
CA HIS A 113 14.89 6.48 9.31
C HIS A 113 15.51 7.12 8.07
N ILE A 114 15.64 8.45 8.03
CA ILE A 114 16.14 9.14 6.83
C ILE A 114 17.63 8.95 6.71
N VAL A 115 18.06 8.32 5.61
CA VAL A 115 19.47 8.07 5.30
C VAL A 115 19.98 8.94 4.14
N TYR A 116 19.08 9.48 3.33
CA TYR A 116 19.42 10.37 2.23
C TYR A 116 18.25 11.28 1.88
N ALA A 117 18.50 12.58 1.78
CA ALA A 117 17.57 13.58 1.26
C ALA A 117 18.17 14.18 -0.02
N SER A 118 17.51 13.94 -1.16
CA SER A 118 17.89 14.58 -2.43
C SER A 118 17.46 16.05 -2.42
N PRO A 119 18.26 16.96 -2.97
CA PRO A 119 17.85 18.32 -3.24
C PRO A 119 16.90 18.45 -4.44
N ASP A 120 16.75 17.37 -5.22
CA ASP A 120 15.97 17.40 -6.46
C ASP A 120 14.47 17.30 -6.17
N GLU A 121 13.67 18.04 -6.93
CA GLU A 121 12.22 17.95 -6.86
C GLU A 121 11.70 16.68 -7.55
N ASN A 122 10.75 15.96 -6.93
CA ASN A 122 10.14 14.75 -7.50
C ASN A 122 9.60 14.96 -8.92
N ARG A 123 9.01 16.13 -9.17
CA ARG A 123 8.48 16.48 -10.49
C ARG A 123 9.58 16.57 -11.53
N GLN A 124 10.72 17.17 -11.18
CA GLN A 124 11.86 17.29 -12.09
C GLN A 124 12.48 15.93 -12.38
N ILE A 125 12.67 15.09 -11.34
CA ILE A 125 13.18 13.72 -11.51
C ILE A 125 12.29 12.93 -12.47
N LEU A 126 10.97 13.02 -12.32
CA LEU A 126 10.03 12.33 -13.21
C LEU A 126 10.12 12.86 -14.65
N ALA A 127 10.20 14.18 -14.83
CA ALA A 127 10.33 14.79 -16.16
C ALA A 127 11.63 14.36 -16.86
N ASP A 128 12.74 14.36 -16.14
CA ASP A 128 14.04 13.92 -16.64
C ASP A 128 14.07 12.44 -17.00
N TYR A 129 13.44 11.60 -16.19
CA TYR A 129 13.26 10.18 -16.48
C TYR A 129 12.44 9.96 -17.76
N ILE A 130 11.29 10.62 -17.88
CA ILE A 130 10.44 10.51 -19.07
C ILE A 130 11.21 10.93 -20.33
N LYS A 131 11.97 12.04 -20.25
CA LYS A 131 12.79 12.51 -21.35
C LYS A 131 13.86 11.49 -21.72
N ALA A 132 14.65 11.02 -20.77
CA ALA A 132 15.72 10.06 -20.99
C ALA A 132 15.22 8.74 -21.59
N GLU A 133 14.11 8.19 -21.08
CA GLU A 133 13.50 6.96 -21.60
C GLU A 133 12.92 7.16 -23.02
N SER A 134 12.32 8.34 -23.30
CA SER A 134 11.82 8.66 -24.63
C SER A 134 12.95 8.80 -25.65
N GLU A 135 14.05 9.43 -25.28
CA GLU A 135 15.25 9.55 -26.14
C GLU A 135 15.89 8.19 -26.44
N LYS A 136 15.93 7.30 -25.43
CA LYS A 136 16.54 5.98 -25.55
C LYS A 136 15.67 4.97 -26.30
N ASN A 137 14.37 4.96 -26.04
CA ASN A 137 13.44 3.90 -26.49
C ASN A 137 12.35 4.40 -27.45
N GLY A 138 12.33 5.73 -27.75
CA GLY A 138 11.29 6.36 -28.56
C GLY A 138 9.97 6.58 -27.85
N HIS A 139 9.78 5.98 -26.67
CA HIS A 139 8.56 6.11 -25.85
C HIS A 139 8.83 5.69 -24.40
N VAL A 140 7.95 6.09 -23.51
CA VAL A 140 7.88 5.58 -22.12
C VAL A 140 6.77 4.54 -22.04
N ASN A 141 7.03 3.41 -21.38
CA ASN A 141 6.02 2.40 -21.11
C ASN A 141 5.49 2.58 -19.68
N PRO A 142 4.25 3.09 -19.50
CA PRO A 142 3.67 3.35 -18.17
C PRO A 142 2.96 2.14 -17.57
N SER A 143 3.32 0.92 -17.95
CA SER A 143 2.69 -0.29 -17.44
C SER A 143 2.98 -0.49 -15.95
N ALA A 144 1.95 -0.91 -15.19
CA ALA A 144 2.11 -1.35 -13.81
C ALA A 144 2.87 -2.69 -13.74
N ASP A 145 3.70 -2.87 -12.73
CA ASP A 145 4.46 -4.12 -12.51
C ASP A 145 3.63 -5.25 -11.88
N LYS A 146 2.39 -4.93 -11.42
CA LYS A 146 1.43 -5.88 -10.85
C LYS A 146 1.98 -6.68 -9.67
N ASN A 147 2.74 -6.00 -8.84
CA ASN A 147 3.46 -6.59 -7.71
C ASN A 147 2.57 -6.89 -6.49
N TRP A 148 1.31 -6.47 -6.52
CA TRP A 148 0.35 -6.79 -5.46
C TRP A 148 -1.04 -7.15 -6.02
N ARG A 149 -1.82 -7.83 -5.20
CA ARG A 149 -3.21 -8.21 -5.49
C ARG A 149 -3.98 -8.50 -4.20
N PHE A 150 -5.28 -8.68 -4.32
CA PHE A 150 -6.08 -9.27 -3.23
C PHE A 150 -5.86 -10.79 -3.17
N ALA A 151 -5.73 -11.32 -1.95
CA ALA A 151 -5.74 -12.75 -1.74
C ALA A 151 -7.11 -13.32 -2.15
N PRO A 152 -7.16 -14.51 -2.76
CA PRO A 152 -8.42 -15.12 -3.17
C PRO A 152 -9.34 -15.34 -1.97
N ILE A 153 -10.54 -14.79 -2.03
CA ILE A 153 -11.58 -14.99 -1.01
C ILE A 153 -12.38 -16.25 -1.37
N LYS A 154 -12.34 -17.23 -0.48
CA LYS A 154 -13.21 -18.41 -0.59
C LYS A 154 -14.55 -18.05 0.03
N GLY A 155 -15.46 -17.56 -0.80
CA GLY A 155 -16.80 -17.15 -0.40
C GLY A 155 -17.89 -18.07 -0.97
N ASN A 156 -19.14 -17.65 -0.79
CA ASN A 156 -20.26 -18.27 -1.46
C ASN A 156 -20.35 -17.77 -2.92
N ASP A 157 -21.14 -18.44 -3.77
CA ASP A 157 -21.32 -18.10 -5.18
C ASP A 157 -22.03 -16.76 -5.42
N LYS A 158 -22.52 -16.11 -4.36
CA LYS A 158 -23.21 -14.82 -4.39
C LYS A 158 -22.38 -13.65 -3.86
N LEU A 159 -21.11 -13.89 -3.57
CA LEU A 159 -20.21 -12.84 -3.06
C LEU A 159 -20.15 -11.68 -4.05
N ASP A 160 -20.63 -10.50 -3.64
CA ASP A 160 -20.68 -9.28 -4.44
C ASP A 160 -19.84 -8.19 -3.74
N VAL A 161 -18.61 -8.00 -4.21
CA VAL A 161 -17.69 -6.96 -3.72
C VAL A 161 -17.59 -5.88 -4.79
N ARG A 162 -17.92 -4.63 -4.41
CA ARG A 162 -18.03 -3.50 -5.35
C ARG A 162 -16.94 -2.47 -5.11
N PHE A 163 -16.28 -2.08 -6.19
CA PHE A 163 -15.40 -0.93 -6.22
C PHE A 163 -16.22 0.31 -6.59
N GLU A 164 -16.17 1.33 -5.73
CA GLU A 164 -16.84 2.61 -5.91
C GLU A 164 -15.80 3.71 -6.07
N THR A 165 -15.93 4.57 -7.07
CA THR A 165 -14.95 5.63 -7.39
C THR A 165 -15.13 6.90 -6.55
N SER A 166 -16.18 6.97 -5.76
CA SER A 166 -16.47 8.07 -4.83
C SER A 166 -17.26 7.53 -3.64
N PRO A 167 -17.32 8.26 -2.50
CA PRO A 167 -18.26 7.93 -1.44
C PRO A 167 -19.65 7.79 -2.03
N SER A 168 -20.35 6.71 -1.71
CA SER A 168 -21.77 6.62 -2.03
C SER A 168 -22.48 7.79 -1.34
N GLU A 169 -23.17 8.64 -2.10
CA GLU A 169 -24.16 9.51 -1.49
C GLU A 169 -25.14 8.58 -0.77
N GLN A 170 -25.11 8.60 0.55
CA GLN A 170 -26.15 7.95 1.33
C GLN A 170 -27.43 8.61 0.89
N ALA A 171 -28.28 7.85 0.22
CA ALA A 171 -29.62 8.30 -0.13
C ALA A 171 -30.27 8.82 1.17
N ALA A 172 -30.48 10.14 1.21
CA ALA A 172 -31.15 10.81 2.29
C ALA A 172 -32.61 10.36 2.41
#